data_fc7c151810bfd341831394c523582a0e
#
_entry.id   fc7c151810bfd341831394c523582a0e
#
_cell.length_a   1.000
_cell.length_b   1.000
_cell.length_c   1.000
_cell.angle_alpha   90.00
_cell.angle_beta   90.00
_cell.angle_gamma   90.00
#
_symmetry.space_group_name_H-M   'P 1'
#
loop_
_entity.id
_entity.type
_entity.pdbx_description
1 polymer ?
#
loop_
_entity_poly.entity_id
_entity_poly.type
_entity_poly.pdbx_seq_one_letter_code
_entity_poly.pdbx_strand_id
1 'polypeptide(L)'
;MACALVALITCTYALDQDSSKVYPNVRRGQRSPRLPSSGSIKRKTISEWLPQGDDMDRQIMSLYAPSLVNLALPSIPGALDTFWVGRFGDAISLAGQGVANQVFNSLFNILIFVPKVTAPLVARAFAAGDVEGVHDRTCNSLFVACALGALGMIALVGWPHHVLRTVLPEGALAAPFAGRYLRLRSLSAVAAAFSAVAFAAFRGTLNAVTPLRVAFCQNVLDMVLDPVLMFGTGLGVAGTAVATAAAEMCSACMYFVLLLRLRLASLKGILTPPNLRTVSLLMSGAADSVAENGEAHRSKAITGKRNSPSRWAALDVIGLPVTDVTLMLIMLARTKAAQSMDVSGLTGAAYSIAMTLYLLGETVSQAMQATSSAYIASRAAISVNEAALASKRVLGWSVVLGCLVCTAQLTALPHLLRLFTPNAAIRAAAAPAVVVGALIQITNPACCAMEGTAMGIGKWGVLWKTNVVAQVLTILSLSIAMRQGLGLVGVMSSFGVLNFSILIGLALRIYGKGGMLSSHVTQR
;
A
#
# COMPACT_ATOMS: atom_id res chain seq x y z
N MET A 1 29.45 -6.84 -4.15
CA MET A 1 29.23 -6.80 -5.61
C MET A 1 29.23 -8.17 -6.26
N ALA A 2 30.26 -9.03 -6.05
CA ALA A 2 30.31 -10.36 -6.66
C ALA A 2 29.11 -11.27 -6.25
N CYS A 3 28.74 -11.31 -4.97
CA CYS A 3 27.58 -12.08 -4.51
C CYS A 3 26.24 -11.54 -5.05
N ALA A 4 26.11 -10.23 -5.23
CA ALA A 4 24.94 -9.63 -5.86
C ALA A 4 24.85 -10.00 -7.36
N LEU A 5 26.00 -10.05 -8.04
CA LEU A 5 26.08 -10.50 -9.43
C LEU A 5 25.75 -12.00 -9.56
N VAL A 6 26.23 -12.83 -8.63
CA VAL A 6 25.92 -14.28 -8.59
C VAL A 6 24.45 -14.52 -8.26
N ALA A 7 23.87 -13.76 -7.32
CA ALA A 7 22.43 -13.81 -7.03
C ALA A 7 21.61 -13.33 -8.24
N LEU A 8 22.08 -12.32 -8.97
CA LEU A 8 21.46 -11.82 -10.20
C LEU A 8 21.52 -12.88 -11.32
N ILE A 9 22.67 -13.56 -11.48
CA ILE A 9 22.87 -14.61 -12.49
C ILE A 9 22.07 -15.87 -12.13
N THR A 10 22.07 -16.31 -10.87
CA THR A 10 21.28 -17.48 -10.44
C THR A 10 19.78 -17.20 -10.48
N CYS A 11 19.33 -15.99 -10.11
CA CYS A 11 17.93 -15.61 -10.21
C CYS A 11 17.48 -15.47 -11.67
N THR A 12 18.33 -14.93 -12.56
CA THR A 12 18.03 -14.85 -13.99
C THR A 12 18.01 -16.24 -14.65
N TYR A 13 18.86 -17.17 -14.22
CA TYR A 13 18.87 -18.55 -14.73
C TYR A 13 17.64 -19.35 -14.27
N ALA A 14 17.20 -19.15 -13.02
CA ALA A 14 15.96 -19.75 -12.51
C ALA A 14 14.69 -19.16 -13.16
N LEU A 15 14.77 -17.92 -13.69
CA LEU A 15 13.69 -17.24 -14.41
C LEU A 15 13.58 -17.71 -15.88
N ASP A 16 14.64 -18.25 -16.45
CA ASP A 16 14.69 -18.65 -17.88
C ASP A 16 13.91 -19.94 -18.17
N GLN A 17 13.70 -20.80 -17.18
CA GLN A 17 12.93 -22.04 -17.35
C GLN A 17 11.41 -21.82 -17.47
N ASP A 18 10.88 -20.66 -17.11
CA ASP A 18 9.43 -20.38 -17.12
C ASP A 18 8.97 -19.42 -18.25
N SER A 19 9.92 -18.95 -19.09
CA SER A 19 9.62 -17.97 -20.15
C SER A 19 8.70 -18.49 -21.26
N SER A 20 8.56 -19.82 -21.43
CA SER A 20 7.65 -20.43 -22.39
C SER A 20 6.17 -20.38 -21.99
N LYS A 21 5.86 -19.94 -20.74
CA LYS A 21 4.49 -19.91 -20.19
C LYS A 21 3.84 -18.53 -20.21
N VAL A 22 4.53 -17.47 -20.66
CA VAL A 22 4.02 -16.09 -20.62
C VAL A 22 2.91 -15.83 -21.65
N TYR A 23 2.83 -16.62 -22.71
CA TYR A 23 1.71 -16.64 -23.65
C TYR A 23 1.08 -18.05 -23.69
N PRO A 24 0.27 -18.45 -22.69
CA PRO A 24 -0.56 -19.62 -22.89
C PRO A 24 -1.51 -19.28 -24.04
N ASN A 25 -1.55 -20.15 -25.06
CA ASN A 25 -2.59 -20.11 -26.09
C ASN A 25 -3.93 -19.83 -25.41
N VAL A 26 -4.51 -18.65 -25.67
CA VAL A 26 -5.85 -18.31 -25.22
C VAL A 26 -6.82 -19.23 -25.97
N ARG A 27 -6.93 -20.48 -25.52
CA ARG A 27 -8.00 -21.37 -25.96
C ARG A 27 -9.30 -20.77 -25.43
N ARG A 28 -10.10 -20.24 -26.35
CA ARG A 28 -11.53 -19.99 -26.16
C ARG A 28 -12.14 -21.26 -25.54
N GLY A 29 -12.58 -21.19 -24.29
CA GLY A 29 -13.38 -22.26 -23.70
C GLY A 29 -12.99 -22.71 -22.31
N GLN A 30 -12.68 -21.84 -21.37
CA GLN A 30 -12.87 -22.20 -19.96
C GLN A 30 -14.33 -21.98 -19.58
N ARG A 31 -15.07 -23.10 -19.55
CA ARG A 31 -16.41 -23.15 -18.90
C ARG A 31 -16.24 -22.67 -17.46
N SER A 32 -16.96 -21.61 -17.10
CA SER A 32 -17.13 -21.19 -15.72
C SER A 32 -17.49 -22.40 -14.83
N PRO A 33 -16.88 -22.55 -13.64
CA PRO A 33 -17.28 -23.58 -12.70
C PRO A 33 -18.77 -23.41 -12.41
N ARG A 34 -19.55 -24.48 -12.56
CA ARG A 34 -20.96 -24.50 -12.17
C ARG A 34 -21.03 -24.30 -10.66
N LEU A 35 -21.58 -23.16 -10.25
CA LEU A 35 -21.90 -22.88 -8.85
C LEU A 35 -23.03 -23.75 -8.38
N PRO A 36 -22.98 -24.30 -7.15
CA PRO A 36 -24.08 -25.08 -6.60
C PRO A 36 -25.34 -24.21 -6.45
N SER A 37 -26.48 -24.77 -6.79
CA SER A 37 -27.81 -24.16 -6.72
C SER A 37 -28.16 -23.71 -5.30
N SER A 38 -28.75 -22.52 -5.19
CA SER A 38 -29.19 -21.86 -3.96
C SER A 38 -30.10 -22.74 -3.11
N GLY A 39 -29.55 -23.22 -1.98
CA GLY A 39 -30.38 -23.73 -0.89
C GLY A 39 -31.08 -22.57 -0.16
N SER A 40 -32.32 -22.75 0.19
CA SER A 40 -33.21 -21.80 0.89
C SER A 40 -32.55 -21.16 2.12
N ILE A 41 -32.40 -19.84 2.09
CA ILE A 41 -31.76 -19.04 3.17
C ILE A 41 -32.78 -18.84 4.30
N LYS A 42 -32.68 -19.64 5.37
CA LYS A 42 -33.36 -19.36 6.65
C LYS A 42 -32.58 -18.28 7.40
N ARG A 43 -33.29 -17.23 7.85
CA ARG A 43 -32.75 -16.12 8.64
C ARG A 43 -32.01 -16.61 9.90
N LYS A 44 -30.68 -16.41 9.94
CA LYS A 44 -29.88 -16.45 11.17
C LYS A 44 -29.02 -15.18 11.22
N THR A 45 -29.39 -14.23 12.04
CA THR A 45 -28.93 -12.83 11.94
C THR A 45 -27.50 -12.59 12.45
N ILE A 46 -26.94 -13.41 13.32
CA ILE A 46 -25.60 -13.23 13.90
C ILE A 46 -24.57 -14.21 13.30
N SER A 47 -25.00 -15.42 12.94
CA SER A 47 -24.10 -16.42 12.34
C SER A 47 -23.57 -16.04 10.95
N GLU A 48 -24.20 -15.10 10.26
CA GLU A 48 -23.76 -14.61 8.94
C GLU A 48 -22.45 -13.78 9.01
N TRP A 49 -22.16 -13.20 10.16
CA TRP A 49 -20.97 -12.35 10.37
C TRP A 49 -19.75 -13.16 10.81
N LEU A 50 -19.96 -14.29 11.49
CA LEU A 50 -18.86 -15.07 12.06
C LEU A 50 -18.33 -16.11 11.07
N PRO A 51 -17.03 -16.41 11.06
CA PRO A 51 -16.46 -17.53 10.33
C PRO A 51 -17.15 -18.86 10.72
N GLN A 52 -17.52 -19.68 9.73
CA GLN A 52 -18.23 -20.96 9.92
C GLN A 52 -17.43 -22.15 9.42
N GLY A 53 -16.26 -21.93 8.80
CA GLY A 53 -15.43 -22.98 8.19
C GLY A 53 -16.03 -23.56 6.90
N ASP A 54 -16.97 -22.86 6.28
CA ASP A 54 -17.64 -23.24 5.04
C ASP A 54 -16.79 -22.93 3.79
N ASP A 55 -17.32 -23.24 2.61
CA ASP A 55 -16.64 -22.98 1.33
C ASP A 55 -16.41 -21.50 1.07
N MET A 56 -17.24 -20.62 1.63
CA MET A 56 -17.05 -19.17 1.55
C MET A 56 -15.79 -18.75 2.31
N ASP A 57 -15.60 -19.27 3.52
CA ASP A 57 -14.41 -18.99 4.34
C ASP A 57 -13.14 -19.51 3.68
N ARG A 58 -13.20 -20.71 3.07
CA ARG A 58 -12.06 -21.26 2.30
C ARG A 58 -11.70 -20.38 1.12
N GLN A 59 -12.68 -19.85 0.39
CA GLN A 59 -12.44 -18.94 -0.73
C GLN A 59 -11.84 -17.61 -0.27
N ILE A 60 -12.35 -17.03 0.83
CA ILE A 60 -11.79 -15.81 1.42
C ILE A 60 -10.32 -16.04 1.80
N MET A 61 -10.02 -17.13 2.52
CA MET A 61 -8.66 -17.44 2.97
C MET A 61 -7.71 -17.77 1.80
N SER A 62 -8.20 -18.43 0.75
CA SER A 62 -7.40 -18.73 -0.45
C SER A 62 -6.98 -17.48 -1.23
N LEU A 63 -7.74 -16.38 -1.12
CA LEU A 63 -7.38 -15.07 -1.68
C LEU A 63 -6.55 -14.24 -0.70
N TYR A 64 -6.83 -14.37 0.60
CA TYR A 64 -6.17 -13.59 1.64
C TYR A 64 -4.71 -13.99 1.85
N ALA A 65 -4.41 -15.28 1.96
CA ALA A 65 -3.06 -15.76 2.29
C ALA A 65 -2.02 -15.33 1.23
N PRO A 66 -2.25 -15.50 -0.09
CA PRO A 66 -1.33 -14.98 -1.10
C PRO A 66 -1.21 -13.45 -1.10
N SER A 67 -2.33 -12.74 -0.83
CA SER A 67 -2.35 -11.28 -0.76
C SER A 67 -1.50 -10.79 0.43
N LEU A 68 -1.59 -11.47 1.58
CA LEU A 68 -0.79 -11.16 2.76
C LEU A 68 0.70 -11.33 2.49
N VAL A 69 1.12 -12.46 1.90
CA VAL A 69 2.53 -12.68 1.55
C VAL A 69 3.03 -11.60 0.60
N ASN A 70 2.24 -11.24 -0.41
CA ASN A 70 2.62 -10.25 -1.42
C ASN A 70 2.76 -8.84 -0.83
N LEU A 71 1.94 -8.48 0.16
CA LEU A 71 1.97 -7.16 0.82
C LEU A 71 2.94 -7.11 2.02
N ALA A 72 3.26 -8.28 2.62
CA ALA A 72 4.23 -8.35 3.71
C ALA A 72 5.67 -8.14 3.23
N LEU A 73 6.02 -8.66 2.06
CA LEU A 73 7.38 -8.57 1.52
C LEU A 73 7.92 -7.12 1.44
N PRO A 74 7.20 -6.13 0.90
CA PRO A 74 7.69 -4.75 0.86
C PRO A 74 7.81 -4.07 2.23
N SER A 75 7.16 -4.60 3.27
CA SER A 75 7.19 -4.02 4.63
C SER A 75 8.40 -4.49 5.45
N ILE A 76 9.03 -5.59 5.05
CA ILE A 76 10.17 -6.20 5.76
C ILE A 76 11.39 -5.28 5.80
N PRO A 77 11.86 -4.67 4.69
CA PRO A 77 13.03 -3.80 4.70
C PRO A 77 12.92 -2.66 5.71
N GLY A 78 11.80 -1.94 5.70
CA GLY A 78 11.60 -0.83 6.63
C GLY A 78 11.60 -1.24 8.11
N ALA A 79 11.13 -2.46 8.42
CA ALA A 79 11.20 -2.99 9.77
C ALA A 79 12.63 -3.40 10.15
N LEU A 80 13.40 -4.00 9.23
CA LEU A 80 14.81 -4.35 9.41
C LEU A 80 15.68 -3.12 9.58
N ASP A 81 15.51 -2.10 8.76
CA ASP A 81 16.17 -0.80 8.91
C ASP A 81 15.97 -0.23 10.32
N THR A 82 14.71 -0.20 10.78
CA THR A 82 14.36 0.31 12.10
C THR A 82 14.96 -0.57 13.22
N PHE A 83 15.01 -1.88 13.01
CA PHE A 83 15.68 -2.80 13.93
C PHE A 83 17.18 -2.51 14.03
N TRP A 84 17.91 -2.44 12.92
CA TRP A 84 19.34 -2.20 12.92
C TRP A 84 19.68 -0.84 13.54
N VAL A 85 18.97 0.21 13.13
CA VAL A 85 19.21 1.57 13.67
C VAL A 85 18.80 1.67 15.13
N GLY A 86 17.71 1.06 15.54
CA GLY A 86 17.26 1.07 16.94
C GLY A 86 18.13 0.23 17.87
N ARG A 87 18.78 -0.81 17.34
CA ARG A 87 19.63 -1.71 18.12
C ARG A 87 21.05 -1.19 18.29
N PHE A 88 21.61 -0.57 17.27
CA PHE A 88 23.02 -0.19 17.21
C PHE A 88 23.24 1.32 17.07
N GLY A 89 22.20 2.09 16.76
CA GLY A 89 22.20 3.55 16.76
C GLY A 89 21.78 4.14 18.09
N ASP A 90 21.76 5.45 18.11
CA ASP A 90 21.23 6.26 19.23
C ASP A 90 19.81 6.78 18.95
N ALA A 91 19.23 7.47 19.93
CA ALA A 91 17.88 8.06 19.81
C ALA A 91 17.81 9.08 18.64
N ILE A 92 18.87 9.84 18.44
CA ILE A 92 18.96 10.88 17.38
C ILE A 92 18.95 10.23 16.00
N SER A 93 19.74 9.16 15.82
CA SER A 93 19.80 8.40 14.57
C SER A 93 18.48 7.75 14.23
N LEU A 94 17.82 7.12 15.21
CA LEU A 94 16.52 6.45 15.02
C LEU A 94 15.41 7.46 14.73
N ALA A 95 15.37 8.59 15.42
CA ALA A 95 14.43 9.67 15.15
C ALA A 95 14.67 10.26 13.75
N GLY A 96 15.92 10.51 13.39
CA GLY A 96 16.30 11.05 12.08
C GLY A 96 15.98 10.11 10.92
N GLN A 97 16.22 8.81 11.09
CA GLN A 97 15.82 7.78 10.13
C GLN A 97 14.30 7.76 9.93
N GLY A 98 13.53 7.75 11.03
CA GLY A 98 12.07 7.73 10.97
C GLY A 98 11.49 8.91 10.20
N VAL A 99 12.02 10.12 10.43
CA VAL A 99 11.62 11.33 9.69
C VAL A 99 12.02 11.24 8.22
N ALA A 100 13.26 10.83 7.93
CA ALA A 100 13.75 10.73 6.56
C ALA A 100 12.94 9.71 5.75
N ASN A 101 12.65 8.53 6.32
CA ASN A 101 11.81 7.52 5.70
C ASN A 101 10.38 8.01 5.52
N GLN A 102 9.81 8.74 6.49
CA GLN A 102 8.46 9.31 6.35
C GLN A 102 8.40 10.33 5.20
N VAL A 103 9.40 11.19 5.07
CA VAL A 103 9.48 12.17 3.98
C VAL A 103 9.63 11.48 2.63
N PHE A 104 10.53 10.49 2.53
CA PHE A 104 10.73 9.70 1.31
C PHE A 104 9.45 8.97 0.91
N ASN A 105 8.82 8.25 1.83
CA ASN A 105 7.57 7.53 1.59
C ASN A 105 6.42 8.46 1.21
N SER A 106 6.38 9.66 1.78
CA SER A 106 5.38 10.66 1.44
C SER A 106 5.52 11.13 -0.01
N LEU A 107 6.74 11.38 -0.47
CA LEU A 107 6.98 11.66 -1.89
C LEU A 107 6.57 10.47 -2.76
N PHE A 108 6.96 9.26 -2.36
CA PHE A 108 6.65 8.04 -3.10
C PHE A 108 5.15 7.79 -3.22
N ASN A 109 4.37 8.09 -2.19
CA ASN A 109 2.91 8.00 -2.21
C ASN A 109 2.26 8.95 -3.24
N ILE A 110 2.88 10.10 -3.54
CA ILE A 110 2.42 10.96 -4.64
C ILE A 110 2.64 10.25 -5.98
N LEU A 111 3.74 9.50 -6.13
CA LEU A 111 4.08 8.81 -7.36
C LEU A 111 3.27 7.52 -7.58
N ILE A 112 2.65 6.98 -6.53
CA ILE A 112 1.98 5.67 -6.55
C ILE A 112 0.74 5.64 -7.47
N PHE A 113 0.22 6.81 -7.88
CA PHE A 113 -0.86 6.87 -8.85
C PHE A 113 -0.46 6.28 -10.21
N VAL A 114 0.82 6.41 -10.62
CA VAL A 114 1.30 5.88 -11.91
C VAL A 114 1.16 4.35 -11.98
N PRO A 115 1.70 3.55 -11.03
CA PRO A 115 1.47 2.11 -11.03
C PRO A 115 0.01 1.71 -10.84
N LYS A 116 -0.79 2.47 -10.06
CA LYS A 116 -2.23 2.20 -9.89
C LYS A 116 -2.99 2.27 -11.23
N VAL A 117 -2.60 3.18 -12.12
CA VAL A 117 -3.19 3.35 -13.45
C VAL A 117 -2.60 2.36 -14.46
N THR A 118 -1.30 2.07 -14.36
CA THR A 118 -0.60 1.18 -15.30
C THR A 118 -1.18 -0.22 -15.32
N ALA A 119 -1.41 -0.83 -14.16
CA ALA A 119 -1.89 -2.22 -14.08
C ALA A 119 -3.20 -2.45 -14.86
N PRO A 120 -4.28 -1.67 -14.69
CA PRO A 120 -5.52 -1.86 -15.46
C PRO A 120 -5.37 -1.52 -16.94
N LEU A 121 -4.55 -0.53 -17.32
CA LEU A 121 -4.32 -0.19 -18.72
C LEU A 121 -3.60 -1.30 -19.47
N VAL A 122 -2.57 -1.89 -18.84
CA VAL A 122 -1.84 -3.04 -19.39
C VAL A 122 -2.74 -4.27 -19.44
N ALA A 123 -3.52 -4.53 -18.39
CA ALA A 123 -4.44 -5.67 -18.34
C ALA A 123 -5.50 -5.63 -19.45
N ARG A 124 -6.03 -4.46 -19.80
CA ARG A 124 -6.97 -4.30 -20.92
C ARG A 124 -6.33 -4.61 -22.27
N ALA A 125 -5.13 -4.07 -22.53
CA ALA A 125 -4.41 -4.37 -23.77
C ALA A 125 -4.07 -5.86 -23.86
N PHE A 126 -3.62 -6.45 -22.75
CA PHE A 126 -3.32 -7.87 -22.66
C PHE A 126 -4.54 -8.75 -22.92
N ALA A 127 -5.68 -8.43 -22.31
CA ALA A 127 -6.95 -9.13 -22.52
C ALA A 127 -7.48 -9.01 -23.97
N ALA A 128 -7.18 -7.88 -24.65
CA ALA A 128 -7.52 -7.66 -26.04
C ALA A 128 -6.55 -8.36 -27.02
N GLY A 129 -5.44 -8.95 -26.54
CA GLY A 129 -4.39 -9.52 -27.39
C GLY A 129 -3.54 -8.47 -28.10
N ASP A 130 -3.62 -7.20 -27.67
CA ASP A 130 -2.89 -6.07 -28.24
C ASP A 130 -1.49 -5.99 -27.62
N VAL A 131 -0.53 -6.72 -28.21
CA VAL A 131 0.86 -6.80 -27.72
C VAL A 131 1.56 -5.44 -27.85
N GLU A 132 1.31 -4.70 -28.93
CA GLU A 132 1.88 -3.38 -29.16
C GLU A 132 1.33 -2.37 -28.12
N GLY A 133 0.04 -2.41 -27.85
CA GLY A 133 -0.57 -1.59 -26.80
C GLY A 133 -0.06 -1.92 -25.38
N VAL A 134 0.25 -3.17 -25.07
CA VAL A 134 0.91 -3.56 -23.80
C VAL A 134 2.28 -2.92 -23.71
N HIS A 135 3.10 -3.04 -24.76
CA HIS A 135 4.44 -2.47 -24.85
C HIS A 135 4.41 -0.94 -24.70
N ASP A 136 3.59 -0.25 -25.47
CA ASP A 136 3.52 1.22 -25.46
C ASP A 136 3.04 1.78 -24.13
N ARG A 137 1.99 1.19 -23.53
CA ARG A 137 1.47 1.62 -22.24
C ARG A 137 2.50 1.41 -21.14
N THR A 138 3.24 0.30 -21.18
CA THR A 138 4.32 0.02 -20.23
C THR A 138 5.46 1.03 -20.38
N CYS A 139 5.94 1.29 -21.59
CA CYS A 139 7.01 2.24 -21.87
C CYS A 139 6.64 3.67 -21.43
N ASN A 140 5.44 4.13 -21.79
CA ASN A 140 4.96 5.46 -21.42
C ASN A 140 4.84 5.64 -19.91
N SER A 141 4.32 4.63 -19.19
CA SER A 141 4.21 4.67 -17.74
C SER A 141 5.58 4.67 -17.06
N LEU A 142 6.54 3.89 -17.59
CA LEU A 142 7.93 3.86 -17.10
C LEU A 142 8.62 5.22 -17.28
N PHE A 143 8.44 5.86 -18.45
CA PHE A 143 8.98 7.21 -18.69
C PHE A 143 8.45 8.21 -17.66
N VAL A 144 7.13 8.26 -17.49
CA VAL A 144 6.49 9.18 -16.52
C VAL A 144 6.99 8.91 -15.09
N ALA A 145 7.08 7.65 -14.68
CA ALA A 145 7.59 7.28 -13.36
C ALA A 145 9.06 7.68 -13.16
N CYS A 146 9.91 7.44 -14.15
CA CYS A 146 11.32 7.84 -14.10
C CYS A 146 11.48 9.36 -14.05
N ALA A 147 10.71 10.12 -14.85
CA ALA A 147 10.74 11.58 -14.84
C ALA A 147 10.30 12.15 -13.49
N LEU A 148 9.20 11.66 -12.94
CA LEU A 148 8.71 12.08 -11.62
C LEU A 148 9.65 11.63 -10.50
N GLY A 149 10.19 10.41 -10.57
CA GLY A 149 11.21 9.92 -9.64
C GLY A 149 12.49 10.77 -9.67
N ALA A 150 12.93 11.22 -10.86
CA ALA A 150 14.07 12.10 -11.01
C ALA A 150 13.81 13.49 -10.42
N LEU A 151 12.63 14.07 -10.65
CA LEU A 151 12.23 15.33 -10.02
C LEU A 151 12.23 15.21 -8.49
N GLY A 152 11.67 14.12 -7.96
CA GLY A 152 11.69 13.85 -6.53
C GLY A 152 13.10 13.66 -5.97
N MET A 153 13.96 12.92 -6.67
CA MET A 153 15.37 12.76 -6.32
C MET A 153 16.08 14.11 -6.27
N ILE A 154 15.95 14.94 -7.29
CA ILE A 154 16.57 16.28 -7.36
C ILE A 154 16.09 17.15 -6.19
N ALA A 155 14.80 17.13 -5.88
CA ALA A 155 14.23 17.89 -4.78
C ALA A 155 14.78 17.45 -3.42
N LEU A 156 14.80 16.13 -3.15
CA LEU A 156 15.23 15.60 -1.84
C LEU A 156 16.75 15.62 -1.65
N VAL A 157 17.54 15.43 -2.72
CA VAL A 157 19.01 15.51 -2.66
C VAL A 157 19.47 16.96 -2.62
N GLY A 158 18.87 17.84 -3.42
CA GLY A 158 19.26 19.26 -3.54
C GLY A 158 18.83 20.11 -2.34
N TRP A 159 17.60 19.92 -1.88
CA TRP A 159 17.01 20.77 -0.81
C TRP A 159 16.47 19.97 0.38
N PRO A 160 17.22 19.00 0.95
CA PRO A 160 16.70 18.17 2.05
C PRO A 160 16.33 18.98 3.28
N HIS A 161 17.07 20.05 3.57
CA HIS A 161 16.80 20.89 4.75
C HIS A 161 15.47 21.65 4.64
N HIS A 162 15.08 22.10 3.45
CA HIS A 162 13.79 22.78 3.26
C HIS A 162 12.62 21.82 3.50
N VAL A 163 12.74 20.60 2.98
CA VAL A 163 11.71 19.58 3.18
C VAL A 163 11.67 19.12 4.64
N LEU A 164 12.82 18.90 5.27
CA LEU A 164 12.88 18.46 6.67
C LEU A 164 12.39 19.52 7.67
N ARG A 165 12.54 20.82 7.38
CA ARG A 165 11.97 21.90 8.21
C ARG A 165 10.46 21.87 8.31
N THR A 166 9.76 21.24 7.37
CA THR A 166 8.29 21.07 7.46
C THR A 166 7.90 20.08 8.54
N VAL A 167 8.79 19.14 8.89
CA VAL A 167 8.53 18.01 9.79
C VAL A 167 9.29 18.14 11.12
N LEU A 168 10.56 18.58 11.07
CA LEU A 168 11.40 18.74 12.25
C LEU A 168 11.27 20.16 12.83
N PRO A 169 11.22 20.29 14.16
CA PRO A 169 11.28 21.60 14.82
C PRO A 169 12.65 22.23 14.62
N GLU A 170 12.71 23.57 14.76
CA GLU A 170 13.97 24.29 14.74
C GLU A 170 14.88 23.84 15.90
N GLY A 171 16.15 23.60 15.59
CA GLY A 171 17.12 23.12 16.59
C GLY A 171 17.04 21.62 16.91
N ALA A 172 16.23 20.83 16.21
CA ALA A 172 16.19 19.38 16.41
C ALA A 172 17.56 18.73 16.17
N LEU A 173 18.07 18.00 17.16
CA LEU A 173 19.37 17.30 17.08
C LEU A 173 19.37 16.23 15.97
N ALA A 174 18.24 15.70 15.61
CA ALA A 174 18.07 14.70 14.54
C ALA A 174 18.20 15.29 13.11
N ALA A 175 18.13 16.63 12.93
CA ALA A 175 18.08 17.25 11.61
C ALA A 175 19.32 17.00 10.72
N PRO A 176 20.56 17.08 11.21
CA PRO A 176 21.74 16.79 10.40
C PRO A 176 21.78 15.33 9.95
N PHE A 177 21.43 14.40 10.85
CA PHE A 177 21.37 12.98 10.54
C PHE A 177 20.27 12.68 9.52
N ALA A 178 19.05 13.18 9.75
CA ALA A 178 17.92 13.03 8.83
C ALA A 178 18.27 13.56 7.43
N GLY A 179 18.98 14.70 7.34
CA GLY A 179 19.41 15.29 6.08
C GLY A 179 20.39 14.40 5.32
N ARG A 180 21.38 13.83 6.02
CA ARG A 180 22.35 12.89 5.42
C ARG A 180 21.66 11.60 4.98
N TYR A 181 20.85 11.02 5.83
CA TYR A 181 20.10 9.79 5.56
C TYR A 181 19.16 9.98 4.36
N LEU A 182 18.38 11.07 4.34
CA LEU A 182 17.44 11.37 3.26
C LEU A 182 18.13 11.53 1.91
N ARG A 183 19.29 12.23 1.85
CA ARG A 183 20.07 12.35 0.61
C ARG A 183 20.48 10.98 0.07
N LEU A 184 21.05 10.13 0.91
CA LEU A 184 21.50 8.78 0.51
C LEU A 184 20.33 7.92 0.04
N ARG A 185 19.24 7.92 0.80
CA ARG A 185 18.02 7.17 0.49
C ARG A 185 17.36 7.63 -0.81
N SER A 186 17.39 8.94 -1.08
CA SER A 186 16.75 9.53 -2.25
C SER A 186 17.44 9.22 -3.58
N LEU A 187 18.68 8.74 -3.57
CA LEU A 187 19.38 8.31 -4.78
C LEU A 187 18.67 7.16 -5.50
N SER A 188 17.90 6.35 -4.78
CA SER A 188 17.13 5.26 -5.36
C SER A 188 15.70 5.66 -5.81
N ALA A 189 15.29 6.93 -5.68
CA ALA A 189 13.92 7.33 -5.97
C ALA A 189 13.47 7.00 -7.41
N VAL A 190 14.37 7.14 -8.39
CA VAL A 190 14.12 6.74 -9.79
C VAL A 190 13.96 5.22 -9.90
N ALA A 191 14.85 4.47 -9.25
CA ALA A 191 14.84 3.01 -9.26
C ALA A 191 13.56 2.45 -8.60
N ALA A 192 13.15 3.03 -7.48
CA ALA A 192 11.93 2.67 -6.77
C ALA A 192 10.68 2.96 -7.62
N ALA A 193 10.60 4.14 -8.25
CA ALA A 193 9.49 4.50 -9.14
C ALA A 193 9.43 3.57 -10.38
N PHE A 194 10.58 3.27 -10.98
CA PHE A 194 10.68 2.31 -12.08
C PHE A 194 10.17 0.92 -11.67
N SER A 195 10.66 0.41 -10.55
CA SER A 195 10.28 -0.91 -10.02
C SER A 195 8.79 -1.01 -9.71
N ALA A 196 8.17 0.05 -9.18
CA ALA A 196 6.75 0.08 -8.89
C ALA A 196 5.88 -0.02 -10.15
N VAL A 197 6.27 0.67 -11.23
CA VAL A 197 5.56 0.58 -12.52
C VAL A 197 5.82 -0.75 -13.22
N ALA A 198 7.05 -1.27 -13.17
CA ALA A 198 7.38 -2.58 -13.69
C ALA A 198 6.56 -3.69 -12.98
N PHE A 199 6.48 -3.63 -11.66
CA PHE A 199 5.60 -4.51 -10.86
C PHE A 199 4.15 -4.44 -11.33
N ALA A 200 3.62 -3.23 -11.55
CA ALA A 200 2.25 -3.02 -12.03
C ALA A 200 2.02 -3.57 -13.45
N ALA A 201 3.00 -3.43 -14.34
CA ALA A 201 2.96 -3.97 -15.69
C ALA A 201 2.90 -5.51 -15.69
N PHE A 202 3.75 -6.17 -14.88
CA PHE A 202 3.69 -7.62 -14.71
C PHE A 202 2.35 -8.10 -14.15
N ARG A 203 1.79 -7.39 -13.17
CA ARG A 203 0.44 -7.69 -12.67
C ARG A 203 -0.63 -7.54 -13.75
N GLY A 204 -0.50 -6.52 -14.59
CA GLY A 204 -1.41 -6.29 -15.72
C GLY A 204 -1.37 -7.44 -16.75
N THR A 205 -0.22 -8.11 -16.92
CA THR A 205 -0.11 -9.32 -17.76
C THR A 205 -0.46 -10.62 -17.03
N LEU A 206 -1.09 -10.53 -15.85
CA LEU A 206 -1.45 -11.68 -14.99
C LEU A 206 -0.25 -12.49 -14.49
N ASN A 207 0.94 -11.97 -14.58
CA ASN A 207 2.15 -12.60 -14.06
C ASN A 207 2.47 -12.07 -12.66
N ALA A 208 1.97 -12.72 -11.62
CA ALA A 208 2.23 -12.34 -10.23
C ALA A 208 3.52 -12.97 -9.67
N VAL A 209 4.04 -14.02 -10.28
CA VAL A 209 5.18 -14.79 -9.77
C VAL A 209 6.50 -14.03 -9.97
N THR A 210 6.69 -13.43 -11.13
CA THR A 210 7.90 -12.65 -11.45
C THR A 210 8.13 -11.49 -10.48
N PRO A 211 7.15 -10.61 -10.20
CA PRO A 211 7.29 -9.56 -9.20
C PRO A 211 7.62 -10.08 -7.80
N LEU A 212 7.00 -11.19 -7.39
CA LEU A 212 7.24 -11.81 -6.09
C LEU A 212 8.70 -12.26 -5.94
N ARG A 213 9.28 -12.88 -6.96
CA ARG A 213 10.68 -13.30 -6.97
C ARG A 213 11.64 -12.12 -6.89
N VAL A 214 11.38 -11.06 -7.67
CA VAL A 214 12.21 -9.84 -7.63
C VAL A 214 12.15 -9.19 -6.25
N ALA A 215 10.96 -9.05 -5.67
CA ALA A 215 10.80 -8.50 -4.32
C ALA A 215 11.52 -9.35 -3.25
N PHE A 216 11.45 -10.67 -3.37
CA PHE A 216 12.19 -11.57 -2.46
C PHE A 216 13.71 -11.37 -2.58
N CYS A 217 14.26 -11.33 -3.80
CA CYS A 217 15.68 -11.08 -4.03
C CYS A 217 16.11 -9.71 -3.49
N GLN A 218 15.29 -8.66 -3.69
CA GLN A 218 15.54 -7.33 -3.15
C GLN A 218 15.62 -7.36 -1.62
N ASN A 219 14.65 -8.00 -0.94
CA ASN A 219 14.61 -8.07 0.52
C ASN A 219 15.80 -8.84 1.10
N VAL A 220 16.18 -9.96 0.48
CA VAL A 220 17.36 -10.73 0.90
C VAL A 220 18.63 -9.90 0.74
N LEU A 221 18.76 -9.19 -0.38
CA LEU A 221 19.92 -8.34 -0.63
C LEU A 221 20.00 -7.21 0.39
N ASP A 222 18.90 -6.53 0.67
CA ASP A 222 18.79 -5.46 1.65
C ASP A 222 19.20 -5.95 3.05
N MET A 223 18.62 -7.07 3.49
CA MET A 223 18.92 -7.70 4.78
C MET A 223 20.40 -8.05 4.95
N VAL A 224 21.09 -8.44 3.88
CA VAL A 224 22.53 -8.76 3.91
C VAL A 224 23.38 -7.47 3.86
N LEU A 225 22.98 -6.49 3.06
CA LEU A 225 23.74 -5.26 2.89
C LEU A 225 23.66 -4.35 4.12
N ASP A 226 22.57 -4.37 4.87
CA ASP A 226 22.40 -3.55 6.08
C ASP A 226 23.56 -3.72 7.06
N PRO A 227 23.83 -4.89 7.63
CA PRO A 227 24.94 -5.06 8.56
C PRO A 227 26.30 -4.87 7.89
N VAL A 228 26.46 -5.26 6.63
CA VAL A 228 27.73 -5.11 5.91
C VAL A 228 28.09 -3.63 5.72
N LEU A 229 27.14 -2.80 5.33
CA LEU A 229 27.39 -1.37 5.11
C LEU A 229 27.41 -0.58 6.43
N MET A 230 26.64 -1.02 7.42
CA MET A 230 26.60 -0.38 8.73
C MET A 230 27.92 -0.57 9.49
N PHE A 231 28.49 -1.78 9.48
CA PHE A 231 29.68 -2.12 10.28
C PHE A 231 30.97 -2.17 9.47
N GLY A 232 30.90 -2.50 8.16
CA GLY A 232 32.09 -2.72 7.33
C GLY A 232 32.64 -1.48 6.64
N THR A 233 31.87 -0.40 6.49
CA THR A 233 32.27 0.77 5.65
C THR A 233 32.50 2.06 6.44
N GLY A 234 32.30 2.05 7.77
CA GLY A 234 32.38 3.26 8.58
C GLY A 234 31.23 4.25 8.37
N LEU A 235 30.22 3.91 7.58
CA LEU A 235 29.01 4.73 7.37
C LEU A 235 28.11 4.73 8.61
N GLY A 236 28.29 3.74 9.51
CA GLY A 236 27.45 3.58 10.67
C GLY A 236 25.98 3.41 10.26
N VAL A 237 25.10 4.01 11.02
CA VAL A 237 23.63 3.90 10.80
C VAL A 237 23.17 4.44 9.43
N ALA A 238 23.92 5.39 8.81
CA ALA A 238 23.60 5.84 7.46
C ALA A 238 23.86 4.77 6.38
N GLY A 239 24.57 3.68 6.75
CA GLY A 239 24.79 2.51 5.88
C GLY A 239 23.49 1.81 5.48
N THR A 240 22.46 1.80 6.36
CA THR A 240 21.16 1.21 6.01
C THR A 240 20.47 1.97 4.86
N ALA A 241 20.58 3.31 4.81
CA ALA A 241 20.06 4.08 3.67
C ALA A 241 20.72 3.70 2.34
N VAL A 242 22.03 3.42 2.37
CA VAL A 242 22.79 2.99 1.18
C VAL A 242 22.42 1.54 0.82
N ALA A 243 22.22 0.66 1.80
CA ALA A 243 21.81 -0.73 1.60
C ALA A 243 20.47 -0.80 0.87
N THR A 244 19.47 -0.12 1.40
CA THR A 244 18.12 -0.07 0.80
C THR A 244 18.17 0.57 -0.61
N ALA A 245 18.93 1.66 -0.79
CA ALA A 245 19.10 2.27 -2.10
C ALA A 245 19.75 1.30 -3.11
N ALA A 246 20.78 0.56 -2.70
CA ALA A 246 21.46 -0.42 -3.54
C ALA A 246 20.54 -1.61 -3.89
N ALA A 247 19.75 -2.11 -2.93
CA ALA A 247 18.79 -3.18 -3.13
C ALA A 247 17.67 -2.77 -4.11
N GLU A 248 17.14 -1.54 -3.99
CA GLU A 248 16.16 -0.97 -4.93
C GLU A 248 16.73 -0.77 -6.33
N MET A 249 17.98 -0.31 -6.46
CA MET A 249 18.66 -0.19 -7.76
C MET A 249 18.87 -1.56 -8.40
N CYS A 250 19.25 -2.57 -7.62
CA CYS A 250 19.36 -3.95 -8.10
C CYS A 250 18.03 -4.50 -8.59
N SER A 251 16.97 -4.29 -7.82
CA SER A 251 15.59 -4.65 -8.19
C SER A 251 15.16 -3.99 -9.51
N ALA A 252 15.42 -2.69 -9.68
CA ALA A 252 15.13 -1.98 -10.93
C ALA A 252 15.90 -2.56 -12.12
N CYS A 253 17.18 -2.91 -11.95
CA CYS A 253 17.96 -3.58 -12.98
C CYS A 253 17.39 -4.96 -13.34
N MET A 254 16.94 -5.74 -12.33
CA MET A 254 16.28 -7.03 -12.58
C MET A 254 14.99 -6.85 -13.38
N TYR A 255 14.13 -5.91 -12.99
CA TYR A 255 12.91 -5.59 -13.73
C TYR A 255 13.21 -5.11 -15.16
N PHE A 256 14.20 -4.26 -15.32
CA PHE A 256 14.62 -3.76 -16.64
C PHE A 256 15.00 -4.90 -17.58
N VAL A 257 15.88 -5.81 -17.12
CA VAL A 257 16.29 -6.98 -17.91
C VAL A 257 15.10 -7.87 -18.26
N LEU A 258 14.19 -8.12 -17.29
CA LEU A 258 13.00 -8.95 -17.50
C LEU A 258 12.02 -8.32 -18.49
N LEU A 259 11.77 -7.01 -18.40
CA LEU A 259 10.89 -6.29 -19.32
C LEU A 259 11.43 -6.34 -20.76
N LEU A 260 12.75 -6.18 -20.95
CA LEU A 260 13.38 -6.29 -22.27
C LEU A 260 13.30 -7.71 -22.83
N ARG A 261 13.63 -8.73 -22.01
CA ARG A 261 13.58 -10.15 -22.43
C ARG A 261 12.17 -10.58 -22.84
N LEU A 262 11.16 -10.17 -22.09
CA LEU A 262 9.76 -10.50 -22.36
C LEU A 262 9.10 -9.57 -23.39
N ARG A 263 9.87 -8.65 -23.98
CA ARG A 263 9.39 -7.65 -24.96
C ARG A 263 8.21 -6.81 -24.47
N LEU A 264 8.08 -6.66 -23.13
CA LEU A 264 7.07 -5.79 -22.53
C LEU A 264 7.48 -4.32 -22.56
N ALA A 265 8.77 -4.02 -22.77
CA ALA A 265 9.30 -2.68 -22.96
C ALA A 265 10.54 -2.74 -23.86
N SER A 266 10.94 -1.57 -24.39
CA SER A 266 12.19 -1.39 -25.14
C SER A 266 12.93 -0.17 -24.62
N LEU A 267 14.26 -0.17 -24.72
CA LEU A 267 15.08 0.96 -24.30
C LEU A 267 14.67 2.26 -25.02
N LYS A 268 14.45 2.15 -26.35
CA LYS A 268 13.99 3.29 -27.16
C LYS A 268 12.62 3.79 -26.71
N GLY A 269 11.68 2.88 -26.43
CA GLY A 269 10.33 3.23 -25.98
C GLY A 269 10.34 3.90 -24.61
N ILE A 270 11.17 3.42 -23.65
CA ILE A 270 11.30 4.02 -22.32
C ILE A 270 11.92 5.43 -22.38
N LEU A 271 12.84 5.69 -23.31
CA LEU A 271 13.50 6.99 -23.45
C LEU A 271 12.72 7.99 -24.31
N THR A 272 11.70 7.54 -25.05
CA THR A 272 10.89 8.40 -25.90
C THR A 272 9.81 9.10 -25.06
N PRO A 273 9.80 10.45 -25.00
CA PRO A 273 8.79 11.17 -24.23
C PRO A 273 7.40 10.93 -24.83
N PRO A 274 6.40 10.54 -24.01
CA PRO A 274 5.04 10.37 -24.49
C PRO A 274 4.44 11.71 -24.90
N ASN A 275 3.62 11.72 -25.95
CA ASN A 275 2.87 12.90 -26.32
C ASN A 275 1.94 13.33 -25.20
N LEU A 276 1.71 14.64 -25.03
CA LEU A 276 0.78 15.20 -24.04
C LEU A 276 -0.62 14.55 -24.12
N ARG A 277 -1.04 14.16 -25.31
CA ARG A 277 -2.27 13.38 -25.54
C ARG A 277 -2.22 11.98 -24.92
N THR A 278 -1.07 11.34 -24.95
CA THR A 278 -0.86 10.01 -24.31
C THR A 278 -0.83 10.14 -22.80
N VAL A 279 -0.20 11.19 -22.27
CA VAL A 279 -0.23 11.49 -20.83
C VAL A 279 -1.65 11.80 -20.37
N SER A 280 -2.41 12.59 -21.14
CA SER A 280 -3.82 12.85 -20.82
C SER A 280 -4.68 11.59 -20.92
N LEU A 281 -4.38 10.66 -21.84
CA LEU A 281 -5.04 9.37 -21.93
C LEU A 281 -4.64 8.43 -20.80
N LEU A 282 -3.41 8.47 -20.31
CA LEU A 282 -3.02 7.77 -19.07
C LEU A 282 -3.81 8.30 -17.87
N MET A 283 -3.97 9.63 -17.80
CA MET A 283 -4.76 10.28 -16.75
C MET A 283 -6.27 10.05 -16.91
N SER A 284 -6.82 10.11 -18.14
CA SER A 284 -8.24 9.85 -18.41
C SER A 284 -8.58 8.36 -18.45
N GLY A 285 -7.66 7.50 -18.87
CA GLY A 285 -7.84 6.06 -18.81
C GLY A 285 -7.90 5.51 -17.37
N ALA A 286 -7.31 6.23 -16.41
CA ALA A 286 -7.60 6.03 -14.99
C ALA A 286 -9.06 6.38 -14.67
N ALA A 287 -9.57 7.47 -15.26
CA ALA A 287 -10.96 7.89 -15.13
C ALA A 287 -11.93 6.85 -15.67
N ASP A 288 -11.67 6.40 -16.89
CA ASP A 288 -12.51 5.39 -17.56
C ASP A 288 -12.42 4.02 -16.86
N SER A 289 -11.24 3.64 -16.30
CA SER A 289 -11.09 2.39 -15.56
C SER A 289 -11.85 2.39 -14.24
N VAL A 290 -11.92 3.55 -13.58
CA VAL A 290 -12.71 3.74 -12.35
C VAL A 290 -14.20 3.82 -12.68
N ALA A 291 -14.58 4.52 -13.77
CA ALA A 291 -15.97 4.68 -14.19
C ALA A 291 -16.55 3.37 -14.78
N GLU A 292 -15.79 2.63 -15.57
CA GLU A 292 -16.25 1.41 -16.24
C GLU A 292 -16.38 0.22 -15.29
N ASN A 293 -15.53 0.11 -14.25
CA ASN A 293 -15.72 -0.89 -13.19
C ASN A 293 -16.97 -0.61 -12.31
N GLY A 294 -17.41 0.68 -12.24
CA GLY A 294 -18.61 1.07 -11.50
C GLY A 294 -19.94 0.97 -12.29
N GLU A 295 -19.92 1.18 -13.61
CA GLU A 295 -21.14 1.29 -14.43
C GLU A 295 -21.27 0.24 -15.53
N ALA A 296 -20.18 -0.32 -16.06
CA ALA A 296 -20.24 -1.19 -17.23
C ALA A 296 -20.94 -2.54 -16.98
N HIS A 297 -20.89 -3.09 -15.76
CA HIS A 297 -21.64 -4.29 -15.43
C HIS A 297 -23.16 -4.06 -15.31
N ARG A 298 -23.59 -2.82 -15.06
CA ARG A 298 -25.01 -2.49 -14.90
C ARG A 298 -25.68 -1.96 -16.18
N SER A 299 -24.94 -1.23 -17.01
CA SER A 299 -25.51 -0.54 -18.19
C SER A 299 -25.60 -1.42 -19.44
N LYS A 300 -24.66 -2.36 -19.64
CA LYS A 300 -24.71 -3.32 -20.76
C LYS A 300 -25.86 -4.32 -20.69
N ALA A 301 -26.34 -4.58 -19.47
CA ALA A 301 -27.46 -5.50 -19.23
C ALA A 301 -28.84 -4.87 -19.44
N ILE A 302 -28.98 -3.54 -19.38
CA ILE A 302 -30.32 -2.90 -19.29
C ILE A 302 -30.61 -1.89 -20.41
N THR A 303 -29.69 -1.16 -21.01
CA THR A 303 -30.09 -0.01 -21.89
C THR A 303 -29.28 0.25 -23.14
N GLY A 304 -28.33 -0.48 -23.60
CA GLY A 304 -27.70 -0.26 -24.94
C GLY A 304 -27.23 1.19 -25.27
N LYS A 305 -27.35 2.15 -24.39
CA LYS A 305 -26.99 3.56 -24.60
C LYS A 305 -25.71 3.93 -23.85
N ARG A 306 -24.72 4.36 -24.62
CA ARG A 306 -23.46 4.95 -24.16
C ARG A 306 -23.75 6.35 -23.63
N ASN A 307 -24.01 6.50 -22.34
CA ASN A 307 -24.14 7.81 -21.72
C ASN A 307 -22.76 8.47 -21.61
N SER A 308 -22.64 9.73 -22.00
CA SER A 308 -21.45 10.56 -21.76
C SER A 308 -21.12 10.56 -20.26
N PRO A 309 -19.83 10.49 -19.87
CA PRO A 309 -19.44 10.50 -18.47
C PRO A 309 -19.99 11.76 -17.80
N SER A 310 -20.76 11.57 -16.73
CA SER A 310 -21.32 12.68 -15.96
C SER A 310 -20.18 13.49 -15.34
N ARG A 311 -20.36 14.80 -15.12
CA ARG A 311 -19.42 15.68 -14.39
C ARG A 311 -19.00 15.07 -13.02
N TRP A 312 -19.85 14.25 -12.43
CA TRP A 312 -19.62 13.56 -11.17
C TRP A 312 -18.60 12.40 -11.31
N ALA A 313 -18.53 11.71 -12.46
CA ALA A 313 -17.53 10.69 -12.70
C ALA A 313 -16.11 11.29 -12.76
N ALA A 314 -15.95 12.47 -13.33
CA ALA A 314 -14.67 13.20 -13.32
C ALA A 314 -14.22 13.59 -11.90
N LEU A 315 -15.17 14.01 -11.04
CA LEU A 315 -14.89 14.32 -9.63
C LEU A 315 -14.52 13.08 -8.82
N ASP A 316 -15.11 11.92 -9.12
CA ASP A 316 -14.79 10.65 -8.43
C ASP A 316 -13.36 10.19 -8.77
N VAL A 317 -12.85 10.53 -9.95
CA VAL A 317 -11.47 10.25 -10.36
C VAL A 317 -10.45 11.14 -9.66
N ILE A 318 -10.74 12.42 -9.52
CA ILE A 318 -9.88 13.40 -8.83
C ILE A 318 -9.92 13.15 -7.31
N GLY A 319 -11.02 12.66 -6.79
CA GLY A 319 -11.22 12.42 -5.36
C GLY A 319 -10.24 11.42 -4.75
N LEU A 320 -9.86 10.35 -5.46
CA LEU A 320 -8.92 9.34 -4.96
C LEU A 320 -7.49 9.88 -4.79
N PRO A 321 -6.86 10.52 -5.80
CA PRO A 321 -5.56 11.14 -5.62
C PRO A 321 -5.55 12.21 -4.50
N VAL A 322 -6.64 12.99 -4.38
CA VAL A 322 -6.78 14.00 -3.31
C VAL A 322 -6.77 13.33 -1.94
N THR A 323 -7.45 12.18 -1.76
CA THR A 323 -7.41 11.46 -0.48
C THR A 323 -6.04 10.86 -0.18
N ASP A 324 -5.32 10.36 -1.17
CA ASP A 324 -3.95 9.85 -1.00
C ASP A 324 -2.99 10.99 -0.56
N VAL A 325 -3.07 12.17 -1.20
CA VAL A 325 -2.26 13.34 -0.85
C VAL A 325 -2.61 13.88 0.55
N THR A 326 -3.89 13.98 0.88
CA THR A 326 -4.30 14.46 2.22
C THR A 326 -3.90 13.47 3.32
N LEU A 327 -3.98 12.17 3.08
CA LEU A 327 -3.49 11.15 4.01
C LEU A 327 -1.98 11.29 4.25
N MET A 328 -1.20 11.52 3.18
CA MET A 328 0.23 11.80 3.26
C MET A 328 0.52 13.02 4.15
N LEU A 329 -0.21 14.14 3.94
CA LEU A 329 -0.04 15.34 4.76
C LEU A 329 -0.37 15.08 6.24
N ILE A 330 -1.36 14.24 6.54
CA ILE A 330 -1.69 13.82 7.90
C ILE A 330 -0.55 12.98 8.50
N MET A 331 0.05 12.08 7.74
CA MET A 331 1.19 11.30 8.21
C MET A 331 2.40 12.19 8.54
N LEU A 332 2.69 13.19 7.70
CA LEU A 332 3.71 14.19 7.98
C LEU A 332 3.38 15.04 9.22
N ALA A 333 2.12 15.44 9.38
CA ALA A 333 1.67 16.18 10.57
C ALA A 333 1.82 15.39 11.87
N ARG A 334 1.52 14.08 11.85
CA ARG A 334 1.75 13.17 12.99
C ARG A 334 3.24 13.04 13.32
N THR A 335 4.07 12.86 12.30
CA THR A 335 5.52 12.79 12.48
C THR A 335 6.06 14.12 13.06
N LYS A 336 5.61 15.26 12.52
CA LYS A 336 5.94 16.57 13.08
C LYS A 336 5.52 16.71 14.54
N ALA A 337 4.29 16.31 14.85
CA ALA A 337 3.78 16.34 16.22
C ALA A 337 4.66 15.51 17.18
N ALA A 338 5.03 14.28 16.78
CA ALA A 338 5.91 13.43 17.58
C ALA A 338 7.31 14.02 17.76
N GLN A 339 7.88 14.63 16.71
CA GLN A 339 9.21 15.23 16.76
C GLN A 339 9.25 16.56 17.52
N SER A 340 8.13 17.30 17.59
CA SER A 340 8.05 18.57 18.30
C SER A 340 7.95 18.44 19.82
N MET A 341 7.72 17.24 20.34
CA MET A 341 7.56 16.99 21.80
C MET A 341 8.90 17.02 22.53
N ASP A 342 9.98 16.67 21.85
CA ASP A 342 11.31 16.58 22.46
C ASP A 342 12.42 16.82 21.42
N VAL A 343 13.28 17.79 21.72
CA VAL A 343 14.42 18.15 20.85
C VAL A 343 15.54 17.08 20.92
N SER A 344 15.62 16.31 22.01
CA SER A 344 16.62 15.25 22.19
C SER A 344 16.47 14.07 21.22
N GLY A 345 15.30 13.95 20.55
CA GLY A 345 14.97 12.86 19.64
C GLY A 345 14.42 11.60 20.31
N LEU A 346 14.27 11.58 21.66
CA LEU A 346 13.76 10.41 22.39
C LEU A 346 12.34 10.05 21.94
N THR A 347 11.43 11.03 21.91
CA THR A 347 10.04 10.83 21.49
C THR A 347 9.94 10.49 20.01
N GLY A 348 10.80 11.08 19.16
CA GLY A 348 10.89 10.75 17.74
C GLY A 348 11.33 9.30 17.52
N ALA A 349 12.33 8.82 18.27
CA ALA A 349 12.77 7.43 18.24
C ALA A 349 11.67 6.46 18.70
N ALA A 350 11.00 6.80 19.80
CA ALA A 350 9.87 6.01 20.31
C ALA A 350 8.72 5.93 19.30
N TYR A 351 8.41 7.05 18.64
CA TYR A 351 7.41 7.10 17.56
C TYR A 351 7.80 6.23 16.37
N SER A 352 9.08 6.24 15.96
CA SER A 352 9.57 5.42 14.84
C SER A 352 9.36 3.93 15.10
N ILE A 353 9.64 3.44 16.31
CA ILE A 353 9.39 2.05 16.72
C ILE A 353 7.87 1.76 16.71
N ALA A 354 7.08 2.63 17.34
CA ALA A 354 5.62 2.45 17.43
C ALA A 354 4.99 2.42 16.02
N MET A 355 5.44 3.30 15.12
CA MET A 355 4.98 3.37 13.74
C MET A 355 5.38 2.13 12.93
N THR A 356 6.60 1.63 13.11
CA THR A 356 7.05 0.39 12.44
C THR A 356 6.18 -0.80 12.85
N LEU A 357 5.91 -0.97 14.15
CA LEU A 357 5.03 -2.05 14.65
C LEU A 357 3.58 -1.89 14.17
N TYR A 358 3.09 -0.64 14.09
CA TYR A 358 1.77 -0.35 13.54
C TYR A 358 1.69 -0.72 12.05
N LEU A 359 2.67 -0.33 11.23
CA LEU A 359 2.71 -0.62 9.80
C LEU A 359 2.81 -2.11 9.48
N LEU A 360 3.52 -2.90 10.32
CA LEU A 360 3.52 -4.36 10.18
C LEU A 360 2.11 -4.95 10.36
N GLY A 361 1.34 -4.45 11.34
CA GLY A 361 -0.06 -4.83 11.51
C GLY A 361 -0.97 -4.32 10.38
N GLU A 362 -0.69 -3.12 9.87
CA GLU A 362 -1.39 -2.52 8.72
C GLU A 362 -1.31 -3.40 7.46
N THR A 363 -0.21 -4.11 7.26
CA THR A 363 -0.04 -5.05 6.13
C THR A 363 -1.11 -6.15 6.14
N VAL A 364 -1.49 -6.65 7.32
CA VAL A 364 -2.57 -7.63 7.51
C VAL A 364 -3.91 -7.02 7.08
N SER A 365 -4.13 -5.77 7.43
CA SER A 365 -5.35 -5.01 7.08
C SER A 365 -5.46 -4.74 5.58
N GLN A 366 -4.38 -4.33 4.94
CA GLN A 366 -4.33 -4.09 3.49
C GLN A 366 -4.54 -5.37 2.68
N ALA A 367 -4.06 -6.52 3.16
CA ALA A 367 -4.34 -7.82 2.54
C ALA A 367 -5.83 -8.14 2.58
N MET A 368 -6.52 -7.78 3.67
CA MET A 368 -7.97 -7.93 3.77
C MET A 368 -8.72 -6.97 2.85
N GLN A 369 -8.25 -5.72 2.68
CA GLN A 369 -8.80 -4.77 1.71
C GLN A 369 -8.74 -5.32 0.29
N ALA A 370 -7.58 -5.83 -0.14
CA ALA A 370 -7.39 -6.41 -1.47
C ALA A 370 -8.30 -7.64 -1.67
N THR A 371 -8.39 -8.52 -0.67
CA THR A 371 -9.25 -9.71 -0.68
C THR A 371 -10.72 -9.32 -0.76
N SER A 372 -11.16 -8.37 0.08
CA SER A 372 -12.52 -7.85 0.10
C SER A 372 -12.91 -7.29 -1.25
N SER A 373 -12.06 -6.44 -1.83
CA SER A 373 -12.30 -5.82 -3.14
C SER A 373 -12.51 -6.87 -4.24
N ALA A 374 -11.64 -7.87 -4.34
CA ALA A 374 -11.71 -8.90 -5.37
C ALA A 374 -12.90 -9.85 -5.14
N TYR A 375 -13.07 -10.32 -3.91
CA TYR A 375 -14.12 -11.31 -3.58
C TYR A 375 -15.51 -10.72 -3.72
N ILE A 376 -15.74 -9.51 -3.19
CA ILE A 376 -17.05 -8.86 -3.27
C ILE A 376 -17.39 -8.44 -4.70
N ALA A 377 -16.42 -8.01 -5.50
CA ALA A 377 -16.65 -7.75 -6.92
C ALA A 377 -17.15 -8.99 -7.66
N SER A 378 -16.57 -10.17 -7.39
CA SER A 378 -17.01 -11.43 -8.00
C SER A 378 -18.43 -11.84 -7.58
N ARG A 379 -18.82 -11.59 -6.31
CA ARG A 379 -20.15 -11.89 -5.80
C ARG A 379 -21.21 -10.88 -6.22
N ALA A 380 -20.83 -9.61 -6.34
CA ALA A 380 -21.70 -8.55 -6.84
C ALA A 380 -22.12 -8.78 -8.31
N ALA A 381 -21.28 -9.45 -9.09
CA ALA A 381 -21.61 -9.87 -10.45
C ALA A 381 -22.75 -10.92 -10.49
N ILE A 382 -22.97 -11.70 -9.40
CA ILE A 382 -24.02 -12.70 -9.30
C ILE A 382 -25.30 -12.07 -8.77
N SER A 383 -25.25 -11.47 -7.57
CA SER A 383 -26.38 -10.76 -6.97
C SER A 383 -25.95 -9.82 -5.84
N VAL A 384 -26.80 -8.82 -5.56
CA VAL A 384 -26.61 -7.89 -4.43
C VAL A 384 -26.65 -8.63 -3.08
N ASN A 385 -27.49 -9.65 -2.94
CA ASN A 385 -27.60 -10.44 -1.72
C ASN A 385 -26.34 -11.28 -1.45
N GLU A 386 -25.76 -11.87 -2.50
CA GLU A 386 -24.48 -12.59 -2.40
C GLU A 386 -23.33 -11.63 -2.00
N ALA A 387 -23.29 -10.44 -2.58
CA ALA A 387 -22.32 -9.42 -2.20
C ALA A 387 -22.50 -8.98 -0.74
N ALA A 388 -23.74 -8.82 -0.28
CA ALA A 388 -24.04 -8.45 1.10
C ALA A 388 -23.60 -9.53 2.09
N LEU A 389 -23.88 -10.80 1.80
CA LEU A 389 -23.44 -11.93 2.63
C LEU A 389 -21.91 -12.05 2.67
N ALA A 390 -21.27 -11.97 1.50
CA ALA A 390 -19.82 -11.98 1.38
C ALA A 390 -19.16 -10.83 2.19
N SER A 391 -19.72 -9.63 2.10
CA SER A 391 -19.20 -8.46 2.84
C SER A 391 -19.29 -8.64 4.35
N LYS A 392 -20.41 -9.18 4.87
CA LYS A 392 -20.57 -9.49 6.29
C LYS A 392 -19.54 -10.52 6.76
N ARG A 393 -19.32 -11.59 5.97
CA ARG A 393 -18.38 -12.64 6.29
C ARG A 393 -16.93 -12.15 6.31
N VAL A 394 -16.53 -11.34 5.32
CA VAL A 394 -15.22 -10.71 5.26
C VAL A 394 -15.00 -9.79 6.45
N LEU A 395 -16.03 -9.02 6.85
CA LEU A 395 -15.94 -8.16 8.04
C LEU A 395 -15.76 -8.98 9.33
N GLY A 396 -16.43 -10.12 9.46
CA GLY A 396 -16.22 -11.04 10.58
C GLY A 396 -14.79 -11.56 10.66
N TRP A 397 -14.23 -12.02 9.55
CA TRP A 397 -12.82 -12.42 9.47
C TRP A 397 -11.86 -11.27 9.80
N SER A 398 -12.19 -10.05 9.38
CA SER A 398 -11.39 -8.86 9.66
C SER A 398 -11.28 -8.59 11.16
N VAL A 399 -12.38 -8.72 11.90
CA VAL A 399 -12.39 -8.56 13.37
C VAL A 399 -11.54 -9.66 14.03
N VAL A 400 -11.69 -10.92 13.61
CA VAL A 400 -10.90 -12.03 14.13
C VAL A 400 -9.39 -11.79 13.91
N LEU A 401 -9.00 -11.41 12.69
CA LEU A 401 -7.60 -11.11 12.37
C LEU A 401 -7.08 -9.90 13.15
N GLY A 402 -7.89 -8.85 13.30
CA GLY A 402 -7.55 -7.68 14.11
C GLY A 402 -7.30 -8.02 15.57
N CYS A 403 -8.16 -8.85 16.16
CA CYS A 403 -7.97 -9.35 17.52
C CYS A 403 -6.70 -10.21 17.63
N LEU A 404 -6.42 -11.05 16.64
CA LEU A 404 -5.22 -11.88 16.62
C LEU A 404 -3.94 -11.02 16.57
N VAL A 405 -3.89 -10.02 15.69
CA VAL A 405 -2.75 -9.09 15.59
C VAL A 405 -2.58 -8.29 16.87
N CYS A 406 -3.66 -7.76 17.42
CA CYS A 406 -3.64 -7.04 18.71
C CYS A 406 -3.08 -7.90 19.83
N THR A 407 -3.61 -9.12 19.99
CA THR A 407 -3.16 -10.05 21.03
C THR A 407 -1.69 -10.41 20.84
N ALA A 408 -1.27 -10.71 19.61
CA ALA A 408 0.13 -11.02 19.29
C ALA A 408 1.06 -9.84 19.61
N GLN A 409 0.69 -8.60 19.25
CA GLN A 409 1.50 -7.43 19.54
C GLN A 409 1.56 -7.12 21.04
N LEU A 410 0.46 -7.25 21.79
CA LEU A 410 0.44 -7.00 23.23
C LEU A 410 1.22 -8.06 24.01
N THR A 411 1.07 -9.34 23.66
CA THR A 411 1.80 -10.43 24.34
C THR A 411 3.29 -10.38 24.05
N ALA A 412 3.68 -10.04 22.81
CA ALA A 412 5.06 -9.90 22.40
C ALA A 412 5.68 -8.54 22.75
N LEU A 413 4.92 -7.56 23.24
CA LEU A 413 5.36 -6.18 23.45
C LEU A 413 6.71 -6.03 24.17
N PRO A 414 6.96 -6.65 25.35
CA PRO A 414 8.24 -6.49 26.02
C PRO A 414 9.41 -7.07 25.24
N HIS A 415 9.18 -8.15 24.47
CA HIS A 415 10.19 -8.77 23.61
C HIS A 415 10.46 -7.92 22.38
N LEU A 416 9.41 -7.42 21.72
CA LEU A 416 9.53 -6.55 20.56
C LEU A 416 10.29 -5.26 20.91
N LEU A 417 9.94 -4.59 22.00
CA LEU A 417 10.64 -3.38 22.41
C LEU A 417 12.12 -3.63 22.73
N ARG A 418 12.45 -4.74 23.38
CA ARG A 418 13.86 -5.13 23.63
C ARG A 418 14.60 -5.51 22.36
N LEU A 419 13.91 -6.08 21.39
CA LEU A 419 14.46 -6.41 20.09
C LEU A 419 14.89 -5.15 19.34
N PHE A 420 14.01 -4.14 19.26
CA PHE A 420 14.25 -2.91 18.50
C PHE A 420 15.27 -1.98 19.16
N THR A 421 15.34 -1.91 20.51
CA THR A 421 16.28 -1.00 21.16
C THR A 421 16.72 -1.49 22.55
N PRO A 422 18.03 -1.40 22.88
CA PRO A 422 18.54 -1.64 24.23
C PRO A 422 18.22 -0.48 25.17
N ASN A 423 17.91 0.73 24.67
CA ASN A 423 17.70 1.93 25.46
C ASN A 423 16.39 1.87 26.26
N ALA A 424 16.48 1.86 27.59
CA ALA A 424 15.33 1.76 28.48
C ALA A 424 14.39 2.98 28.39
N ALA A 425 14.95 4.18 28.19
CA ALA A 425 14.14 5.40 28.09
C ALA A 425 13.29 5.40 26.80
N ILE A 426 13.85 4.96 25.67
CA ILE A 426 13.10 4.82 24.41
C ILE A 426 12.01 3.76 24.56
N ARG A 427 12.30 2.61 25.22
CA ARG A 427 11.29 1.57 25.47
C ARG A 427 10.14 2.07 26.33
N ALA A 428 10.46 2.81 27.39
CA ALA A 428 9.45 3.38 28.28
C ALA A 428 8.55 4.40 27.55
N ALA A 429 9.14 5.24 26.71
CA ALA A 429 8.39 6.23 25.91
C ALA A 429 7.55 5.57 24.79
N ALA A 430 8.05 4.48 24.18
CA ALA A 430 7.36 3.79 23.08
C ALA A 430 6.21 2.89 23.56
N ALA A 431 6.34 2.25 24.74
CA ALA A 431 5.39 1.24 25.21
C ALA A 431 3.91 1.71 25.19
N PRO A 432 3.54 2.89 25.75
CA PRO A 432 2.14 3.34 25.72
C PRO A 432 1.63 3.56 24.29
N ALA A 433 2.48 4.09 23.40
CA ALA A 433 2.15 4.35 22.01
C ALA A 433 1.91 3.04 21.23
N VAL A 434 2.74 2.01 21.48
CA VAL A 434 2.58 0.68 20.87
C VAL A 434 1.32 0.00 21.37
N VAL A 435 0.98 0.11 22.67
CA VAL A 435 -0.28 -0.43 23.20
C VAL A 435 -1.48 0.18 22.49
N VAL A 436 -1.52 1.50 22.30
CA VAL A 436 -2.59 2.17 21.56
C VAL A 436 -2.61 1.70 20.12
N GLY A 437 -1.45 1.62 19.45
CA GLY A 437 -1.33 1.09 18.09
C GLY A 437 -1.87 -0.34 17.97
N ALA A 438 -1.56 -1.21 18.94
CA ALA A 438 -2.07 -2.58 18.97
C ALA A 438 -3.59 -2.65 19.14
N LEU A 439 -4.17 -1.82 20.01
CA LEU A 439 -5.63 -1.75 20.19
C LEU A 439 -6.35 -1.27 18.90
N ILE A 440 -5.74 -0.35 18.16
CA ILE A 440 -6.27 0.14 16.88
C ILE A 440 -6.31 -0.99 15.83
N GLN A 441 -5.39 -1.97 15.91
CA GLN A 441 -5.41 -3.12 14.99
C GLN A 441 -6.69 -3.96 15.08
N ILE A 442 -7.48 -3.87 16.15
CA ILE A 442 -8.78 -4.55 16.21
C ILE A 442 -9.74 -4.01 15.15
N THR A 443 -9.72 -2.71 14.92
CA THR A 443 -10.66 -2.04 13.98
C THR A 443 -10.06 -1.82 12.60
N ASN A 444 -8.74 -1.87 12.48
CA ASN A 444 -8.05 -1.54 11.24
C ASN A 444 -8.38 -2.51 10.09
N PRO A 445 -8.31 -3.86 10.24
CA PRO A 445 -8.72 -4.76 9.16
C PRO A 445 -10.20 -4.63 8.79
N ALA A 446 -11.08 -4.29 9.75
CA ALA A 446 -12.49 -4.06 9.50
C ALA A 446 -12.71 -2.79 8.67
N CYS A 447 -11.98 -1.71 8.95
CA CYS A 447 -11.95 -0.49 8.16
C CYS A 447 -11.52 -0.79 6.72
N CYS A 448 -10.39 -1.47 6.54
CA CYS A 448 -9.84 -1.86 5.24
C CYS A 448 -10.80 -2.80 4.47
N ALA A 449 -11.46 -3.74 5.14
CA ALA A 449 -12.46 -4.60 4.53
C ALA A 449 -13.67 -3.82 4.00
N MET A 450 -14.11 -2.79 4.73
CA MET A 450 -15.21 -1.90 4.28
C MET A 450 -14.80 -1.03 3.10
N GLU A 451 -13.58 -0.53 3.07
CA GLU A 451 -13.04 0.16 1.90
C GLU A 451 -12.96 -0.78 0.69
N GLY A 452 -12.43 -2.00 0.88
CA GLY A 452 -12.41 -3.04 -0.14
C GLY A 452 -13.83 -3.41 -0.62
N THR A 453 -14.83 -3.43 0.28
CA THR A 453 -16.25 -3.61 -0.09
C THR A 453 -16.72 -2.48 -0.99
N ALA A 454 -16.48 -1.23 -0.64
CA ALA A 454 -16.86 -0.07 -1.44
C ALA A 454 -16.20 -0.10 -2.84
N MET A 455 -14.92 -0.50 -2.90
CA MET A 455 -14.19 -0.72 -4.16
C MET A 455 -14.81 -1.85 -4.98
N GLY A 456 -15.10 -2.99 -4.34
CA GLY A 456 -15.65 -4.19 -5.00
C GLY A 456 -17.03 -3.96 -5.62
N ILE A 457 -17.88 -3.14 -5.00
CA ILE A 457 -19.19 -2.74 -5.57
C ILE A 457 -19.09 -1.51 -6.50
N GLY A 458 -17.87 -0.98 -6.76
CA GLY A 458 -17.64 0.15 -7.68
C GLY A 458 -18.11 1.50 -7.15
N LYS A 459 -18.20 1.70 -5.84
CA LYS A 459 -18.70 2.95 -5.22
C LYS A 459 -17.57 3.88 -4.76
N TRP A 460 -16.73 4.24 -5.68
CA TRP A 460 -15.56 5.10 -5.45
C TRP A 460 -15.90 6.47 -4.89
N GLY A 461 -17.03 7.06 -5.38
CA GLY A 461 -17.50 8.37 -4.90
C GLY A 461 -17.91 8.36 -3.43
N VAL A 462 -18.38 7.24 -2.90
CA VAL A 462 -18.69 7.07 -1.47
C VAL A 462 -17.40 6.96 -0.67
N LEU A 463 -16.44 6.19 -1.19
CA LEU A 463 -15.16 5.94 -0.55
C LEU A 463 -14.39 7.25 -0.30
N TRP A 464 -14.10 8.02 -1.35
CA TRP A 464 -13.28 9.23 -1.19
C TRP A 464 -13.96 10.29 -0.32
N LYS A 465 -15.29 10.48 -0.44
CA LYS A 465 -16.02 11.43 0.40
C LYS A 465 -15.98 11.06 1.88
N THR A 466 -16.09 9.76 2.18
CA THR A 466 -15.97 9.27 3.56
C THR A 466 -14.56 9.46 4.09
N ASN A 467 -13.53 9.16 3.27
CA ASN A 467 -12.13 9.34 3.63
C ASN A 467 -11.79 10.81 3.91
N VAL A 468 -12.27 11.77 3.09
CA VAL A 468 -12.05 13.20 3.33
C VAL A 468 -12.64 13.62 4.69
N VAL A 469 -13.87 13.22 5.01
CA VAL A 469 -14.49 13.54 6.31
C VAL A 469 -13.67 12.94 7.46
N ALA A 470 -13.26 11.67 7.35
CA ALA A 470 -12.46 11.00 8.35
C ALA A 470 -11.09 11.68 8.57
N GLN A 471 -10.48 12.15 7.48
CA GLN A 471 -9.21 12.87 7.53
C GLN A 471 -9.33 14.22 8.24
N VAL A 472 -10.41 14.98 8.00
CA VAL A 472 -10.70 16.22 8.74
C VAL A 472 -10.86 15.95 10.23
N LEU A 473 -11.64 14.92 10.61
CA LEU A 473 -11.80 14.52 12.00
C LEU A 473 -10.46 14.09 12.64
N THR A 474 -9.61 13.46 11.87
CA THR A 474 -8.27 13.06 12.30
C THR A 474 -7.37 14.25 12.60
N ILE A 475 -7.37 15.27 11.73
CA ILE A 475 -6.60 16.50 11.95
C ILE A 475 -7.10 17.23 13.21
N LEU A 476 -8.41 17.29 13.39
CA LEU A 476 -9.02 17.88 14.60
C LEU A 476 -8.61 17.11 15.86
N SER A 477 -8.69 15.78 15.81
CA SER A 477 -8.29 14.93 16.96
C SER A 477 -6.81 15.08 17.30
N LEU A 478 -5.93 15.13 16.29
CA LEU A 478 -4.50 15.37 16.47
C LEU A 478 -4.24 16.75 17.11
N SER A 479 -4.93 17.77 16.62
CA SER A 479 -4.80 19.14 17.16
C SER A 479 -5.26 19.23 18.61
N ILE A 480 -6.34 18.54 18.98
CA ILE A 480 -6.82 18.46 20.36
C ILE A 480 -5.82 17.71 21.23
N ALA A 481 -5.32 16.56 20.76
CA ALA A 481 -4.34 15.75 21.49
C ALA A 481 -3.05 16.53 21.79
N MET A 482 -2.58 17.34 20.84
CA MET A 482 -1.41 18.19 21.02
C MET A 482 -1.67 19.32 22.03
N ARG A 483 -2.85 19.97 21.97
CA ARG A 483 -3.22 21.02 22.93
C ARG A 483 -3.39 20.49 24.37
N GLN A 484 -3.86 19.26 24.51
CA GLN A 484 -4.04 18.60 25.82
C GLN A 484 -2.76 17.94 26.36
N GLY A 485 -1.66 17.96 25.61
CA GLY A 485 -0.40 17.36 26.03
C GLY A 485 -0.43 15.83 26.16
N LEU A 486 -1.29 15.13 25.38
CA LEU A 486 -1.43 13.67 25.45
C LEU A 486 -0.21 12.89 24.92
N GLY A 487 0.85 13.57 24.49
CA GLY A 487 2.08 12.95 24.04
C GLY A 487 1.90 11.99 22.85
N LEU A 488 2.75 10.98 22.76
CA LEU A 488 2.70 9.97 21.70
C LEU A 488 1.40 9.16 21.69
N VAL A 489 0.77 8.98 22.85
CA VAL A 489 -0.53 8.31 22.96
C VAL A 489 -1.58 9.06 22.16
N GLY A 490 -1.62 10.39 22.25
CA GLY A 490 -2.54 11.23 21.49
C GLY A 490 -2.29 11.16 19.98
N VAL A 491 -1.02 11.15 19.56
CA VAL A 491 -0.66 10.99 18.16
C VAL A 491 -1.12 9.63 17.61
N MET A 492 -0.86 8.55 18.34
CA MET A 492 -1.31 7.20 17.92
C MET A 492 -2.84 7.07 17.95
N SER A 493 -3.52 7.65 18.93
CA SER A 493 -4.99 7.61 19.01
C SER A 493 -5.67 8.25 17.80
N SER A 494 -5.02 9.21 17.15
CA SER A 494 -5.54 9.83 15.92
C SER A 494 -5.68 8.85 14.74
N PHE A 495 -4.94 7.72 14.73
CA PHE A 495 -5.16 6.62 13.77
C PHE A 495 -6.49 5.89 14.05
N GLY A 496 -6.80 5.71 15.33
CA GLY A 496 -8.09 5.14 15.74
C GLY A 496 -9.27 5.99 15.30
N VAL A 497 -9.18 7.32 15.44
CA VAL A 497 -10.22 8.25 14.95
C VAL A 497 -10.40 8.13 13.42
N LEU A 498 -9.32 8.01 12.66
CA LEU A 498 -9.39 7.79 11.21
C LEU A 498 -10.16 6.51 10.89
N ASN A 499 -9.73 5.38 11.48
CA ASN A 499 -10.30 4.07 11.20
C ASN A 499 -11.78 3.98 11.62
N PHE A 500 -12.13 4.47 12.81
CA PHE A 500 -13.52 4.50 13.29
C PHE A 500 -14.42 5.37 12.41
N SER A 501 -13.94 6.53 11.98
CA SER A 501 -14.70 7.45 11.13
C SER A 501 -14.98 6.83 9.76
N ILE A 502 -13.98 6.18 9.15
CA ILE A 502 -14.15 5.47 7.88
C ILE A 502 -15.10 4.28 8.04
N LEU A 503 -14.86 3.44 9.06
CA LEU A 503 -15.67 2.25 9.32
C LEU A 503 -17.14 2.60 9.51
N ILE A 504 -17.44 3.56 10.39
CA ILE A 504 -18.82 4.01 10.65
C ILE A 504 -19.41 4.66 9.40
N GLY A 505 -18.67 5.56 8.74
CA GLY A 505 -19.15 6.26 7.55
C GLY A 505 -19.50 5.32 6.40
N LEU A 506 -18.67 4.30 6.15
CA LEU A 506 -18.95 3.29 5.13
C LEU A 506 -20.05 2.32 5.56
N ALA A 507 -20.06 1.87 6.83
CA ALA A 507 -21.11 0.98 7.34
C ALA A 507 -22.50 1.59 7.21
N LEU A 508 -22.66 2.87 7.58
CA LEU A 508 -23.94 3.58 7.44
C LEU A 508 -24.39 3.70 5.98
N ARG A 509 -23.47 3.89 5.04
CA ARG A 509 -23.80 4.03 3.62
C ARG A 509 -23.99 2.70 2.90
N ILE A 510 -23.34 1.63 3.36
CA ILE A 510 -23.43 0.31 2.75
C ILE A 510 -24.61 -0.49 3.32
N TYR A 511 -24.80 -0.48 4.65
CA TYR A 511 -25.80 -1.30 5.35
C TYR A 511 -26.97 -0.49 5.94
N GLY A 512 -26.90 0.84 6.02
CA GLY A 512 -27.95 1.68 6.59
C GLY A 512 -29.27 1.58 5.83
N LYS A 513 -30.35 2.17 6.37
CA LYS A 513 -31.67 2.18 5.72
C LYS A 513 -31.56 2.83 4.33
N GLY A 514 -31.89 2.08 3.28
CA GLY A 514 -31.66 2.50 1.89
C GLY A 514 -30.21 2.38 1.42
N GLY A 515 -29.33 1.72 2.20
CA GLY A 515 -27.94 1.46 1.85
C GLY A 515 -27.81 0.49 0.67
N MET A 516 -26.64 0.50 0.05
CA MET A 516 -26.38 -0.20 -1.23
C MET A 516 -26.50 -1.71 -1.15
N LEU A 517 -26.26 -2.30 0.02
CA LEU A 517 -26.38 -3.72 0.31
C LEU A 517 -27.50 -4.01 1.34
N SER A 518 -28.42 -3.06 1.56
CA SER A 518 -29.54 -3.28 2.47
C SER A 518 -30.58 -4.21 1.82
N SER A 519 -31.12 -5.14 2.59
CA SER A 519 -32.13 -6.13 2.14
C SER A 519 -33.47 -5.52 1.67
N HIS A 520 -33.65 -4.21 1.79
CA HIS A 520 -34.85 -3.49 1.36
C HIS A 520 -34.83 -2.99 -0.10
N VAL A 521 -33.68 -3.08 -0.79
CA VAL A 521 -33.54 -2.65 -2.20
C VAL A 521 -34.12 -3.70 -3.17
N THR A 522 -34.42 -4.92 -2.71
CA THR A 522 -34.87 -6.04 -3.54
C THR A 522 -36.42 -6.12 -3.72
N GLN A 523 -37.17 -5.12 -3.26
CA GLN A 523 -38.64 -5.08 -3.43
C GLN A 523 -39.15 -3.96 -4.36
N ARG A 524 -38.27 -3.38 -5.21
CA ARG A 524 -38.73 -2.46 -6.27
C ARG A 524 -38.24 -2.90 -7.64
#